data_d3cd34555302d76d77d93807e72b0e33
#
_entry.id   d3cd34555302d76d77d93807e72b0e33
#
_cell.length_a   1.000
_cell.length_b   1.000
_cell.length_c   1.000
_cell.angle_alpha   90.00
_cell.angle_beta   90.00
_cell.angle_gamma   90.00
#
_symmetry.space_group_name_H-M   'P 1'
#
loop_
_entity.id
_entity.type
_entity.pdbx_description
1 polymer ?
#
loop_
_entity_poly.entity_id
_entity_poly.type
_entity_poly.pdbx_seq_one_letter_code
_entity_poly.pdbx_strand_id
1 'polypeptide(L)'
;DKGTTANVTIKDANINTGNAAIKTEGKGNVNLNVEGINTVSSGDKHAGVEKANDGNLTIGSESGEGELTANGGHGGAGIGGGYEGSGSDITITGGEITANGGGEAAGIGGGVLGSGSDITITGGEVTANGGLCGAGIGGGPRGNGSDITISGGKVIANGGLCGAGIGGGYKGSGSDVTISKDSRVEATGGDPCLLGGYGAAIGGGGYNTDTGNQVDGSEIEPDTSGLYTTGKVERKSGDGTVLDTIVGTVSASSEEPDKREPLYRVLNLDGSTLKHQAETADGVLAQIHAEAMLSVILKEGVGPGGAVTGLVGAIG
;
A
#
# COMPACT_ATOMS: atom_id res chain seq x y z
N ASP A 1 22.81 5.11 -7.19
CA ASP A 1 22.87 5.63 -8.57
C ASP A 1 21.51 5.52 -9.24
N LYS A 2 21.22 6.39 -10.24
CA LYS A 2 19.96 6.33 -11.01
C LYS A 2 19.84 4.96 -11.68
N GLY A 3 18.68 4.31 -11.54
CA GLY A 3 18.39 2.99 -12.13
C GLY A 3 18.88 1.78 -11.30
N THR A 4 19.50 2.01 -10.14
CA THR A 4 19.81 0.92 -9.20
C THR A 4 18.66 0.74 -8.19
N THR A 5 18.53 -0.46 -7.64
CA THR A 5 17.57 -0.76 -6.57
C THR A 5 18.30 -1.37 -5.38
N ALA A 6 18.08 -0.79 -4.21
CA ALA A 6 18.52 -1.37 -2.95
C ALA A 6 17.37 -2.21 -2.36
N ASN A 7 17.64 -3.47 -2.05
CA ASN A 7 16.70 -4.34 -1.35
C ASN A 7 17.14 -4.42 0.11
N VAL A 8 16.26 -4.01 1.01
CA VAL A 8 16.51 -3.97 2.45
C VAL A 8 15.40 -4.74 3.15
N THR A 9 15.74 -5.67 4.01
CA THR A 9 14.78 -6.37 4.87
C THR A 9 14.94 -5.89 6.30
N ILE A 10 13.83 -5.51 6.93
CA ILE A 10 13.74 -5.29 8.37
C ILE A 10 12.95 -6.44 8.99
N LYS A 11 13.42 -6.90 10.14
CA LYS A 11 12.80 -8.02 10.84
C LYS A 11 12.83 -7.81 12.34
N ASP A 12 11.65 -7.86 12.96
CA ASP A 12 11.48 -7.72 14.41
C ASP A 12 12.23 -6.48 14.96
N ALA A 13 12.25 -5.39 14.16
CA ALA A 13 12.98 -4.19 14.47
C ALA A 13 12.15 -3.25 15.34
N ASN A 14 12.77 -2.73 16.40
CA ASN A 14 12.20 -1.68 17.23
C ASN A 14 13.21 -0.52 17.29
N ILE A 15 12.98 0.50 16.49
CA ILE A 15 13.87 1.67 16.35
C ILE A 15 13.17 2.89 16.90
N ASN A 16 13.75 3.51 17.91
CA ASN A 16 13.29 4.79 18.46
C ASN A 16 14.49 5.72 18.57
N THR A 17 14.47 6.83 17.83
CA THR A 17 15.62 7.73 17.71
C THR A 17 15.19 9.19 17.65
N GLY A 18 16.08 10.10 18.01
CA GLY A 18 15.89 11.54 17.82
C GLY A 18 16.10 12.03 16.37
N ASN A 19 16.51 11.15 15.46
CA ASN A 19 16.69 11.42 14.03
C ASN A 19 15.66 10.62 13.22
N ALA A 20 15.87 10.47 11.92
CA ALA A 20 15.08 9.54 11.10
C ALA A 20 15.39 8.09 11.48
N ALA A 21 14.36 7.28 11.80
CA ALA A 21 14.55 5.87 12.13
C ALA A 21 14.96 5.05 10.90
N ILE A 22 14.30 5.28 9.80
CA ILE A 22 14.68 4.78 8.46
C ILE A 22 14.67 5.96 7.51
N LYS A 23 15.74 6.13 6.75
CA LYS A 23 15.83 7.18 5.73
C LYS A 23 16.38 6.61 4.43
N THR A 24 15.70 6.91 3.34
CA THR A 24 16.18 6.59 2.00
C THR A 24 16.86 7.82 1.39
N GLU A 25 18.00 7.64 0.76
CA GLU A 25 18.76 8.74 0.15
C GLU A 25 19.33 8.34 -1.21
N GLY A 26 19.65 9.35 -2.03
CA GLY A 26 20.28 9.16 -3.34
C GLY A 26 19.29 9.08 -4.49
N LYS A 27 19.68 8.44 -5.60
CA LYS A 27 18.92 8.45 -6.86
C LYS A 27 18.34 7.10 -7.27
N GLY A 28 18.61 6.07 -6.48
CA GLY A 28 18.12 4.72 -6.74
C GLY A 28 16.76 4.45 -6.11
N ASN A 29 16.16 3.35 -6.51
CA ASN A 29 14.98 2.82 -5.87
C ASN A 29 15.34 2.09 -4.58
N VAL A 30 14.39 2.00 -3.68
CA VAL A 30 14.53 1.21 -2.43
C VAL A 30 13.32 0.29 -2.29
N ASN A 31 13.57 -0.99 -2.14
CA ASN A 31 12.58 -1.98 -1.74
C ASN A 31 12.81 -2.30 -0.26
N LEU A 32 11.84 -1.97 0.57
CA LEU A 32 11.83 -2.28 1.99
C LEU A 32 10.91 -3.49 2.22
N ASN A 33 11.51 -4.65 2.40
CA ASN A 33 10.79 -5.86 2.77
C ASN A 33 10.62 -5.90 4.29
N VAL A 34 9.39 -6.11 4.74
CA VAL A 34 8.99 -6.13 6.14
C VAL A 34 8.71 -7.56 6.57
N GLU A 35 9.42 -8.08 7.55
CA GLU A 35 9.21 -9.40 8.14
C GLU A 35 9.05 -9.29 9.65
N GLY A 36 8.16 -10.12 10.22
CA GLY A 36 7.86 -10.06 11.65
C GLY A 36 7.24 -8.73 12.06
N ILE A 37 7.38 -8.33 13.32
CA ILE A 37 6.75 -7.13 13.90
C ILE A 37 7.78 -6.01 14.02
N ASN A 38 7.57 -4.92 13.29
CA ASN A 38 8.49 -3.80 13.25
C ASN A 38 7.83 -2.51 13.72
N THR A 39 8.52 -1.77 14.57
CA THR A 39 8.13 -0.43 15.00
C THR A 39 9.28 0.53 14.78
N VAL A 40 9.04 1.60 14.04
CA VAL A 40 10.02 2.65 13.78
C VAL A 40 9.44 3.99 14.20
N SER A 41 10.15 4.71 15.06
CA SER A 41 9.73 6.00 15.60
C SER A 41 10.87 7.00 15.44
N SER A 42 10.60 8.07 14.74
CA SER A 42 11.56 9.13 14.43
C SER A 42 11.39 10.32 15.34
N GLY A 43 12.46 11.07 15.49
CA GLY A 43 12.46 12.36 16.19
C GLY A 43 11.82 13.48 15.39
N ASP A 44 11.73 14.66 16.01
CA ASP A 44 11.13 15.85 15.39
C ASP A 44 11.68 16.13 14.00
N LYS A 45 10.80 16.55 13.10
CA LYS A 45 11.06 16.87 11.69
C LYS A 45 11.34 15.69 10.77
N HIS A 46 11.37 14.47 11.28
CA HIS A 46 11.64 13.27 10.52
C HIS A 46 10.41 12.38 10.37
N ALA A 47 10.25 11.77 9.18
CA ALA A 47 9.24 10.75 8.97
C ALA A 47 9.67 9.42 9.60
N GLY A 48 8.71 8.58 9.99
CA GLY A 48 8.98 7.24 10.52
C GLY A 48 9.79 6.40 9.53
N VAL A 49 9.34 6.36 8.28
CA VAL A 49 10.14 5.96 7.12
C VAL A 49 10.28 7.17 6.22
N GLU A 50 11.44 7.82 6.26
CA GLU A 50 11.69 9.06 5.56
C GLU A 50 12.14 8.81 4.12
N LYS A 51 11.30 9.19 3.17
CA LYS A 51 11.57 9.15 1.74
C LYS A 51 12.29 10.43 1.31
N ALA A 52 13.59 10.33 1.11
CA ALA A 52 14.43 11.46 0.65
C ALA A 52 15.27 11.12 -0.58
N ASN A 53 15.05 9.96 -1.21
CA ASN A 53 15.69 9.59 -2.48
C ASN A 53 14.86 10.07 -3.68
N ASP A 54 15.49 10.23 -4.85
CA ASP A 54 14.83 10.60 -6.10
C ASP A 54 14.09 9.41 -6.77
N GLY A 55 14.38 8.16 -6.37
CA GLY A 55 13.76 6.95 -6.91
C GLY A 55 12.55 6.51 -6.10
N ASN A 56 11.92 5.41 -6.49
CA ASN A 56 10.76 4.86 -5.80
C ASN A 56 11.13 4.24 -4.45
N LEU A 57 10.24 4.37 -3.47
CA LEU A 57 10.22 3.58 -2.25
C LEU A 57 9.09 2.55 -2.35
N THR A 58 9.44 1.28 -2.39
CA THR A 58 8.47 0.19 -2.36
C THR A 58 8.52 -0.49 -0.99
N ILE A 59 7.37 -0.60 -0.32
CA ILE A 59 7.23 -1.28 0.97
C ILE A 59 6.30 -2.49 0.78
N GLY A 60 6.73 -3.65 1.25
CA GLY A 60 5.94 -4.87 1.16
C GLY A 60 6.43 -5.94 2.12
N SER A 61 5.73 -7.06 2.13
CA SER A 61 6.10 -8.25 2.87
C SER A 61 6.10 -9.44 1.92
N GLU A 62 7.24 -10.08 1.75
CA GLU A 62 7.35 -11.28 0.90
C GLU A 62 6.59 -12.47 1.51
N SER A 63 6.52 -12.56 2.83
CA SER A 63 5.70 -13.56 3.54
C SER A 63 4.21 -13.24 3.54
N GLY A 64 3.85 -11.97 3.30
CA GLY A 64 2.49 -11.44 3.48
C GLY A 64 2.09 -11.18 4.93
N GLU A 65 2.90 -11.57 5.92
CA GLU A 65 2.60 -11.49 7.36
C GLU A 65 3.44 -10.44 8.11
N GLY A 66 4.29 -9.69 7.40
CA GLY A 66 5.11 -8.66 8.03
C GLY A 66 4.30 -7.45 8.44
N GLU A 67 4.58 -6.95 9.65
CA GLU A 67 3.92 -5.79 10.26
C GLU A 67 4.90 -4.61 10.37
N LEU A 68 4.46 -3.41 10.01
CA LEU A 68 5.22 -2.18 10.19
C LEU A 68 4.35 -1.10 10.82
N THR A 69 4.75 -0.63 12.00
CA THR A 69 4.24 0.62 12.57
C THR A 69 5.30 1.70 12.38
N ALA A 70 4.99 2.71 11.58
CA ALA A 70 5.86 3.84 11.29
C ALA A 70 5.30 5.12 11.91
N ASN A 71 6.01 5.67 12.88
CA ASN A 71 5.63 6.87 13.61
C ASN A 71 6.55 8.03 13.23
N GLY A 72 5.98 9.06 12.61
CA GLY A 72 6.68 10.32 12.35
C GLY A 72 6.88 11.11 13.65
N GLY A 73 8.01 11.82 13.73
CA GLY A 73 8.20 12.86 14.73
C GLY A 73 7.40 14.12 14.38
N HIS A 74 7.36 15.11 15.28
CA HIS A 74 6.61 16.34 15.05
C HIS A 74 6.98 16.98 13.70
N GLY A 75 6.01 17.07 12.80
CA GLY A 75 6.18 17.62 11.45
C GLY A 75 6.63 16.61 10.37
N GLY A 76 6.92 15.36 10.72
CA GLY A 76 7.23 14.31 9.77
C GLY A 76 6.06 13.36 9.52
N ALA A 77 5.91 12.84 8.31
CA ALA A 77 4.92 11.83 7.98
C ALA A 77 5.19 10.50 8.71
N GLY A 78 4.21 9.63 8.79
CA GLY A 78 4.46 8.23 9.19
C GLY A 78 5.39 7.57 8.18
N ILE A 79 5.00 7.61 6.90
CA ILE A 79 5.82 7.16 5.75
C ILE A 79 5.81 8.29 4.73
N GLY A 80 6.97 8.82 4.36
CA GLY A 80 7.08 9.86 3.34
C GLY A 80 8.03 11.01 3.70
N GLY A 81 7.56 12.24 3.59
CA GLY A 81 8.38 13.43 3.82
C GLY A 81 8.62 13.75 5.28
N GLY A 82 9.82 14.22 5.60
CA GLY A 82 10.08 14.96 6.83
C GLY A 82 9.48 16.38 6.77
N TYR A 83 9.81 17.22 7.73
CA TYR A 83 9.37 18.63 7.76
C TYR A 83 9.75 19.36 6.47
N GLU A 84 8.80 20.05 5.84
CA GLU A 84 8.89 20.65 4.50
C GLU A 84 9.18 19.65 3.37
N GLY A 85 9.19 18.35 3.67
CA GLY A 85 9.42 17.30 2.69
C GLY A 85 8.11 16.77 2.09
N SER A 86 8.09 16.62 0.78
CA SER A 86 7.01 15.92 0.08
C SER A 86 7.24 14.40 0.15
N GLY A 87 6.16 13.63 0.19
CA GLY A 87 6.18 12.19 0.03
C GLY A 87 5.64 11.82 -1.34
N SER A 88 6.53 11.44 -2.26
CA SER A 88 6.16 11.02 -3.61
C SER A 88 6.81 9.70 -3.98
N ASP A 89 6.32 9.07 -5.04
CA ASP A 89 6.88 7.81 -5.55
C ASP A 89 6.93 6.71 -4.46
N ILE A 90 5.82 6.56 -3.75
CA ILE A 90 5.68 5.56 -2.67
C ILE A 90 4.74 4.45 -3.15
N THR A 91 5.20 3.21 -3.09
CA THR A 91 4.39 2.04 -3.43
C THR A 91 4.30 1.09 -2.24
N ILE A 92 3.07 0.69 -1.86
CA ILE A 92 2.84 -0.35 -0.85
C ILE A 92 2.24 -1.56 -1.56
N THR A 93 2.90 -2.71 -1.41
CA THR A 93 2.54 -3.94 -2.13
C THR A 93 1.97 -5.03 -1.23
N GLY A 94 2.14 -4.94 0.09
CA GLY A 94 1.67 -5.96 1.04
C GLY A 94 2.12 -5.71 2.46
N GLY A 95 1.74 -6.61 3.36
CA GLY A 95 1.99 -6.52 4.80
C GLY A 95 0.89 -5.77 5.54
N GLU A 96 0.98 -5.73 6.86
CA GLU A 96 0.15 -4.89 7.73
C GLU A 96 0.91 -3.61 8.07
N ILE A 97 0.49 -2.50 7.49
CA ILE A 97 1.20 -1.22 7.57
C ILE A 97 0.36 -0.21 8.34
N THR A 98 0.87 0.26 9.46
CA THR A 98 0.31 1.39 10.21
C THR A 98 1.26 2.58 10.10
N ALA A 99 0.79 3.66 9.48
CA ALA A 99 1.55 4.88 9.29
C ALA A 99 0.90 6.03 10.07
N ASN A 100 1.59 6.53 11.08
CA ASN A 100 1.11 7.60 11.93
C ASN A 100 1.91 8.88 11.65
N GLY A 101 1.25 9.89 11.10
CA GLY A 101 1.81 11.22 10.94
C GLY A 101 2.10 11.87 12.28
N GLY A 102 3.27 12.45 12.44
CA GLY A 102 3.67 13.13 13.65
C GLY A 102 3.12 14.56 13.68
N GLY A 103 2.61 14.98 14.83
CA GLY A 103 2.10 16.33 15.04
C GLY A 103 1.06 16.77 14.03
N GLU A 104 1.49 17.32 12.91
CA GLU A 104 0.61 17.89 11.89
C GLU A 104 0.74 17.25 10.50
N ALA A 105 1.61 16.25 10.31
CA ALA A 105 1.95 15.69 9.02
C ALA A 105 0.97 14.60 8.54
N ALA A 106 1.07 14.17 7.30
CA ALA A 106 0.29 13.06 6.76
C ALA A 106 0.68 11.71 7.39
N GLY A 107 -0.26 10.77 7.41
CA GLY A 107 0.05 9.36 7.72
C GLY A 107 1.00 8.79 6.67
N ILE A 108 0.59 8.82 5.39
CA ILE A 108 1.43 8.47 4.24
C ILE A 108 1.46 9.68 3.30
N GLY A 109 2.65 10.20 3.00
CA GLY A 109 2.82 11.32 2.07
C GLY A 109 3.64 12.47 2.62
N GLY A 110 3.11 13.69 2.61
CA GLY A 110 3.85 14.90 2.98
C GLY A 110 4.04 15.11 4.47
N GLY A 111 5.21 15.62 4.85
CA GLY A 111 5.40 16.27 6.15
C GLY A 111 4.66 17.62 6.21
N VAL A 112 4.86 18.37 7.29
CA VAL A 112 4.34 19.77 7.38
C VAL A 112 4.83 20.56 6.17
N LEU A 113 3.92 21.27 5.49
CA LEU A 113 4.12 22.00 4.22
C LEU A 113 4.47 21.11 3.01
N GLY A 114 4.53 19.81 3.18
CA GLY A 114 4.82 18.85 2.10
C GLY A 114 3.56 18.29 1.45
N SER A 115 3.61 18.03 0.16
CA SER A 115 2.56 17.34 -0.60
C SER A 115 2.79 15.83 -0.61
N GLY A 116 1.72 15.07 -0.82
CA GLY A 116 1.80 13.64 -1.12
C GLY A 116 1.33 13.40 -2.56
N SER A 117 2.17 12.79 -3.40
CA SER A 117 1.82 12.48 -4.78
C SER A 117 2.39 11.14 -5.21
N ASP A 118 1.88 10.60 -6.32
CA ASP A 118 2.38 9.34 -6.88
C ASP A 118 2.43 8.22 -5.82
N ILE A 119 1.35 8.11 -5.02
CA ILE A 119 1.23 7.09 -3.98
C ILE A 119 0.39 5.94 -4.52
N THR A 120 0.97 4.74 -4.54
CA THR A 120 0.32 3.54 -5.08
C THR A 120 0.19 2.46 -3.99
N ILE A 121 -1.01 1.94 -3.79
CA ILE A 121 -1.26 0.80 -2.90
C ILE A 121 -1.87 -0.32 -3.74
N THR A 122 -1.17 -1.45 -3.81
CA THR A 122 -1.58 -2.61 -4.61
C THR A 122 -1.99 -3.81 -3.78
N GLY A 123 -1.78 -3.77 -2.47
CA GLY A 123 -2.12 -4.86 -1.56
C GLY A 123 -1.80 -4.55 -0.10
N GLY A 124 -2.06 -5.53 0.77
CA GLY A 124 -1.85 -5.43 2.21
C GLY A 124 -3.04 -4.84 2.98
N GLU A 125 -2.85 -4.71 4.28
CA GLU A 125 -3.76 -3.97 5.17
C GLU A 125 -3.05 -2.69 5.61
N VAL A 126 -3.55 -1.54 5.17
CA VAL A 126 -2.90 -0.25 5.37
C VAL A 126 -3.80 0.64 6.21
N THR A 127 -3.28 1.11 7.34
CA THR A 127 -3.90 2.13 8.18
C THR A 127 -3.03 3.38 8.16
N ALA A 128 -3.54 4.47 7.62
CA ALA A 128 -2.84 5.75 7.53
C ALA A 128 -3.57 6.79 8.36
N ASN A 129 -2.92 7.26 9.41
CA ASN A 129 -3.46 8.25 10.34
C ASN A 129 -2.71 9.57 10.17
N GLY A 130 -3.41 10.60 9.71
CA GLY A 130 -2.90 11.96 9.68
C GLY A 130 -2.68 12.50 11.09
N GLY A 131 -1.60 13.26 11.29
CA GLY A 131 -1.44 14.10 12.47
C GLY A 131 -2.46 15.26 12.45
N LEU A 132 -2.39 16.16 13.41
CA LEU A 132 -3.44 17.12 13.75
C LEU A 132 -4.07 17.87 12.56
N CYS A 133 -3.33 18.16 11.53
CA CYS A 133 -3.80 18.87 10.33
C CYS A 133 -3.39 18.19 9.01
N GLY A 134 -2.86 16.97 9.10
CA GLY A 134 -2.43 16.19 7.94
C GLY A 134 -3.54 15.30 7.39
N ALA A 135 -3.41 14.93 6.13
CA ALA A 135 -4.24 13.90 5.53
C ALA A 135 -3.86 12.50 6.07
N GLY A 136 -4.79 11.55 6.02
CA GLY A 136 -4.46 10.14 6.21
C GLY A 136 -3.44 9.72 5.16
N ILE A 137 -3.81 9.85 3.87
CA ILE A 137 -2.93 9.63 2.72
C ILE A 137 -2.93 10.90 1.88
N GLY A 138 -1.75 11.51 1.67
CA GLY A 138 -1.60 12.70 0.84
C GLY A 138 -0.78 13.81 1.48
N GLY A 139 -1.31 15.03 1.58
CA GLY A 139 -0.56 16.19 2.04
C GLY A 139 -0.53 16.39 3.56
N GLY A 140 0.55 16.97 4.06
CA GLY A 140 0.54 17.66 5.35
C GLY A 140 -0.20 19.00 5.25
N PRO A 141 -0.22 19.84 6.32
CA PRO A 141 -0.86 21.16 6.28
C PRO A 141 -0.34 21.98 5.12
N ARG A 142 -1.24 22.55 4.32
CA ARG A 142 -0.98 23.30 3.08
C ARG A 142 -0.37 22.47 1.94
N GLY A 143 -0.19 21.16 2.17
CA GLY A 143 0.21 20.22 1.15
C GLY A 143 -0.98 19.61 0.42
N ASN A 144 -0.85 19.37 -0.85
CA ASN A 144 -1.84 18.73 -1.67
C ASN A 144 -1.66 17.19 -1.64
N GLY A 145 -2.74 16.47 -1.93
CA GLY A 145 -2.68 15.05 -2.24
C GLY A 145 -3.13 14.82 -3.68
N SER A 146 -2.29 14.23 -4.52
CA SER A 146 -2.63 13.96 -5.92
C SER A 146 -2.04 12.63 -6.41
N ASP A 147 -2.57 12.14 -7.52
CA ASP A 147 -2.06 10.93 -8.18
C ASP A 147 -1.99 9.74 -7.21
N ILE A 148 -3.08 9.53 -6.45
CA ILE A 148 -3.19 8.45 -5.47
C ILE A 148 -3.95 7.28 -6.10
N THR A 149 -3.28 6.13 -6.21
CA THR A 149 -3.86 4.93 -6.81
C THR A 149 -3.95 3.79 -5.79
N ILE A 150 -5.16 3.26 -5.58
CA ILE A 150 -5.41 2.08 -4.75
C ILE A 150 -6.01 1.00 -5.64
N SER A 151 -5.25 -0.06 -5.89
CA SER A 151 -5.64 -1.14 -6.80
C SER A 151 -5.65 -2.52 -6.15
N GLY A 152 -5.76 -2.58 -4.83
CA GLY A 152 -5.88 -3.79 -4.04
C GLY A 152 -5.70 -3.53 -2.55
N GLY A 153 -5.98 -4.55 -1.74
CA GLY A 153 -5.85 -4.49 -0.30
C GLY A 153 -7.00 -3.83 0.45
N LYS A 154 -6.81 -3.73 1.76
CA LYS A 154 -7.70 -2.99 2.67
C LYS A 154 -6.99 -1.73 3.13
N VAL A 155 -7.60 -0.58 2.91
CA VAL A 155 -7.03 0.72 3.25
C VAL A 155 -7.98 1.49 4.16
N ILE A 156 -7.47 1.93 5.30
CA ILE A 156 -8.14 2.82 6.24
C ILE A 156 -7.32 4.11 6.27
N ALA A 157 -7.91 5.21 5.80
CA ALA A 157 -7.27 6.51 5.73
C ALA A 157 -8.02 7.52 6.60
N ASN A 158 -7.42 7.92 7.70
CA ASN A 158 -8.00 8.85 8.67
C ASN A 158 -7.30 10.20 8.58
N GLY A 159 -8.01 11.24 8.19
CA GLY A 159 -7.53 12.61 8.28
C GLY A 159 -7.42 13.06 9.74
N GLY A 160 -6.40 13.84 10.04
CA GLY A 160 -6.37 14.61 11.29
C GLY A 160 -7.38 15.78 11.25
N LEU A 161 -7.51 16.53 12.32
CA LEU A 161 -8.43 17.68 12.36
C LEU A 161 -8.24 18.57 11.12
N CYS A 162 -9.30 18.85 10.40
CA CYS A 162 -9.29 19.61 9.14
C CYS A 162 -8.54 18.90 7.97
N GLY A 163 -7.89 17.77 8.15
CA GLY A 163 -7.21 17.02 7.09
C GLY A 163 -8.17 16.08 6.35
N ALA A 164 -7.94 15.84 5.07
CA ALA A 164 -8.69 14.85 4.33
C ALA A 164 -8.32 13.42 4.77
N GLY A 165 -9.24 12.47 4.62
CA GLY A 165 -8.89 11.04 4.70
C GLY A 165 -7.87 10.70 3.63
N ILE A 166 -8.21 10.96 2.35
CA ILE A 166 -7.30 10.83 1.21
C ILE A 166 -7.30 12.17 0.46
N GLY A 167 -6.13 12.81 0.34
CA GLY A 167 -5.99 14.07 -0.39
C GLY A 167 -5.19 15.13 0.35
N GLY A 168 -5.73 16.36 0.49
CA GLY A 168 -5.02 17.48 1.08
C GLY A 168 -5.06 17.52 2.61
N GLY A 169 -3.99 18.02 3.24
CA GLY A 169 -4.07 18.47 4.62
C GLY A 169 -4.80 19.82 4.75
N TYR A 170 -4.81 20.39 5.95
CA TYR A 170 -5.38 21.75 6.19
C TYR A 170 -4.97 22.73 5.10
N LYS A 171 -5.93 23.39 4.44
CA LYS A 171 -5.72 24.28 3.27
C LYS A 171 -5.10 23.62 2.03
N GLY A 172 -4.94 22.31 2.00
CA GLY A 172 -4.49 21.57 0.84
C GLY A 172 -5.65 21.06 -0.02
N SER A 173 -5.39 20.83 -1.28
CA SER A 173 -6.35 20.24 -2.22
C SER A 173 -6.11 18.74 -2.41
N GLY A 174 -7.16 17.99 -2.77
CA GLY A 174 -7.04 16.63 -3.28
C GLY A 174 -7.43 16.58 -4.75
N SER A 175 -6.74 15.74 -5.53
CA SER A 175 -7.09 15.45 -6.93
C SER A 175 -6.61 14.05 -7.34
N ASP A 176 -7.10 13.57 -8.47
CA ASP A 176 -6.60 12.39 -9.18
C ASP A 176 -6.47 11.14 -8.29
N VAL A 177 -7.57 10.79 -7.62
CA VAL A 177 -7.67 9.57 -6.80
C VAL A 177 -8.35 8.48 -7.61
N THR A 178 -7.65 7.35 -7.81
CA THR A 178 -8.15 6.17 -8.51
C THR A 178 -8.24 4.99 -7.55
N ILE A 179 -9.41 4.34 -7.48
CA ILE A 179 -9.63 3.14 -6.67
C ILE A 179 -10.22 2.04 -7.57
N SER A 180 -9.54 0.91 -7.64
CA SER A 180 -9.87 -0.13 -8.63
C SER A 180 -9.73 -1.54 -8.06
N LYS A 181 -10.08 -2.53 -8.87
CA LYS A 181 -10.05 -3.96 -8.56
C LYS A 181 -10.89 -4.32 -7.33
N ASP A 182 -10.37 -5.15 -6.44
CA ASP A 182 -11.02 -5.62 -5.21
C ASP A 182 -10.70 -4.79 -3.97
N SER A 183 -10.22 -3.57 -4.17
CA SER A 183 -9.85 -2.66 -3.08
C SER A 183 -11.00 -2.42 -2.11
N ARG A 184 -10.69 -2.41 -0.83
CA ARG A 184 -11.62 -2.02 0.25
C ARG A 184 -11.07 -0.80 0.95
N VAL A 185 -11.69 0.34 0.68
CA VAL A 185 -11.20 1.63 1.18
C VAL A 185 -12.22 2.24 2.14
N GLU A 186 -11.75 2.63 3.29
CA GLU A 186 -12.46 3.46 4.25
C GLU A 186 -11.69 4.77 4.39
N ALA A 187 -12.27 5.87 3.92
CA ALA A 187 -11.68 7.19 4.01
C ALA A 187 -12.53 8.07 4.93
N THR A 188 -11.91 8.57 5.98
CA THR A 188 -12.56 9.44 6.97
C THR A 188 -11.90 10.81 6.96
N GLY A 189 -12.67 11.85 6.65
CA GLY A 189 -12.24 13.24 6.78
C GLY A 189 -12.07 13.62 8.26
N GLY A 190 -11.20 14.57 8.53
CA GLY A 190 -10.99 15.05 9.89
C GLY A 190 -12.11 15.96 10.40
N ASP A 191 -12.32 15.94 11.71
CA ASP A 191 -13.20 16.87 12.41
C ASP A 191 -12.77 18.33 12.22
N PRO A 192 -13.69 19.30 12.38
CA PRO A 192 -13.33 20.70 12.32
C PRO A 192 -12.37 21.05 13.46
N CYS A 193 -11.44 21.90 13.15
CA CYS A 193 -10.49 22.43 14.13
C CYS A 193 -10.74 23.94 14.35
N LEU A 194 -10.07 24.54 15.35
CA LEU A 194 -10.11 25.98 15.57
C LEU A 194 -9.68 26.80 14.33
N LEU A 195 -8.94 26.15 13.41
CA LEU A 195 -8.38 26.76 12.22
C LEU A 195 -9.19 26.52 10.95
N GLY A 196 -10.25 25.66 10.96
CA GLY A 196 -10.96 25.34 9.75
C GLY A 196 -12.17 24.42 9.92
N GLY A 197 -12.87 24.18 8.83
CA GLY A 197 -13.98 23.25 8.71
C GLY A 197 -13.53 21.78 8.65
N TYR A 198 -14.45 20.90 8.37
CA TYR A 198 -14.18 19.47 8.19
C TYR A 198 -13.20 19.22 7.04
N GLY A 199 -12.35 18.22 7.17
CA GLY A 199 -11.64 17.63 6.03
C GLY A 199 -12.57 16.76 5.19
N ALA A 200 -12.36 16.70 3.88
CA ALA A 200 -13.06 15.78 3.01
C ALA A 200 -12.71 14.33 3.34
N ALA A 201 -13.63 13.40 3.12
CA ALA A 201 -13.26 11.98 3.14
C ALA A 201 -12.23 11.70 2.04
N ILE A 202 -12.53 12.10 0.81
CA ILE A 202 -11.60 12.07 -0.32
C ILE A 202 -11.64 13.46 -0.96
N GLY A 203 -10.53 14.21 -0.93
CA GLY A 203 -10.51 15.55 -1.47
C GLY A 203 -9.63 16.54 -0.71
N GLY A 204 -10.11 17.75 -0.46
CA GLY A 204 -9.37 18.80 0.20
C GLY A 204 -9.44 18.76 1.73
N GLY A 205 -8.50 19.41 2.39
CA GLY A 205 -8.61 19.73 3.81
C GLY A 205 -9.46 20.96 4.06
N GLY A 206 -10.11 21.02 5.22
CA GLY A 206 -10.87 22.17 5.66
C GLY A 206 -9.97 23.36 6.02
N TYR A 207 -10.54 24.57 6.05
CA TYR A 207 -9.79 25.79 6.37
C TYR A 207 -10.66 26.92 6.89
N ASN A 208 -10.05 27.95 7.42
CA ASN A 208 -10.68 29.25 7.69
C ASN A 208 -10.34 30.25 6.59
N THR A 209 -11.35 31.03 6.22
CA THR A 209 -11.11 32.23 5.41
C THR A 209 -10.42 33.34 6.24
N ASP A 210 -9.84 34.31 5.58
CA ASP A 210 -9.23 35.46 6.25
C ASP A 210 -10.28 36.29 7.07
N THR A 211 -11.56 36.06 6.82
CA THR A 211 -12.69 36.66 7.57
C THR A 211 -13.14 35.79 8.74
N GLY A 212 -12.46 34.66 9.01
CA GLY A 212 -12.77 33.77 10.13
C GLY A 212 -13.90 32.77 9.89
N ASN A 213 -14.43 32.69 8.65
CA ASN A 213 -15.44 31.68 8.32
C ASN A 213 -14.78 30.30 8.11
N GLN A 214 -15.32 29.28 8.73
CA GLN A 214 -14.92 27.90 8.49
C GLN A 214 -15.42 27.43 7.12
N VAL A 215 -14.55 26.76 6.38
CA VAL A 215 -14.83 26.17 5.07
C VAL A 215 -14.41 24.72 5.10
N ASP A 216 -15.34 23.84 4.79
CA ASP A 216 -15.09 22.41 4.69
C ASP A 216 -14.23 22.09 3.46
N GLY A 217 -13.45 21.04 3.54
CA GLY A 217 -12.72 20.51 2.41
C GLY A 217 -13.66 20.03 1.30
N SER A 218 -13.33 20.37 0.07
CA SER A 218 -14.15 19.95 -1.07
C SER A 218 -13.98 18.45 -1.30
N GLU A 219 -15.10 17.71 -1.24
CA GLU A 219 -15.13 16.31 -1.69
C GLU A 219 -14.84 16.23 -3.19
N ILE A 220 -14.11 15.21 -3.58
CA ILE A 220 -13.94 14.80 -4.99
C ILE A 220 -14.48 13.40 -5.19
N GLU A 221 -14.97 13.11 -6.39
CA GLU A 221 -15.32 11.75 -6.78
C GLU A 221 -14.05 11.01 -7.22
N PRO A 222 -13.67 9.91 -6.55
CA PRO A 222 -12.56 9.09 -7.02
C PRO A 222 -12.93 8.37 -8.32
N ASP A 223 -11.97 8.15 -9.19
CA ASP A 223 -12.20 7.24 -10.32
C ASP A 223 -12.30 5.80 -9.81
N THR A 224 -13.52 5.28 -9.86
CA THR A 224 -13.84 3.89 -9.47
C THR A 224 -14.28 3.04 -10.67
N SER A 225 -14.02 3.50 -11.89
CA SER A 225 -14.41 2.80 -13.13
C SER A 225 -13.85 1.39 -13.25
N GLY A 226 -12.70 1.14 -12.61
CA GLY A 226 -12.06 -0.18 -12.51
C GLY A 226 -12.38 -0.97 -11.23
N LEU A 227 -13.32 -0.53 -10.39
CA LEU A 227 -13.63 -1.19 -9.12
C LEU A 227 -14.48 -2.45 -9.36
N TYR A 228 -14.01 -3.58 -8.85
CA TYR A 228 -14.72 -4.87 -8.97
C TYR A 228 -15.90 -4.93 -8.01
N THR A 229 -16.88 -5.80 -8.30
CA THR A 229 -18.07 -6.02 -7.44
C THR A 229 -17.75 -6.48 -6.02
N THR A 230 -16.54 -6.96 -5.78
CA THR A 230 -15.98 -7.31 -4.45
C THR A 230 -15.32 -6.13 -3.74
N GLY A 231 -15.03 -5.07 -4.49
CA GLY A 231 -14.44 -3.84 -3.98
C GLY A 231 -15.47 -2.90 -3.38
N LYS A 232 -15.05 -2.08 -2.43
CA LYS A 232 -15.91 -1.12 -1.72
C LYS A 232 -15.12 0.12 -1.34
N VAL A 233 -15.72 1.28 -1.53
CA VAL A 233 -15.23 2.54 -0.97
C VAL A 233 -16.29 3.09 -0.02
N GLU A 234 -15.90 3.39 1.21
CA GLU A 234 -16.76 4.02 2.21
C GLU A 234 -16.15 5.36 2.59
N ARG A 235 -16.92 6.43 2.36
CA ARG A 235 -16.51 7.79 2.70
C ARG A 235 -17.24 8.23 3.97
N LYS A 236 -16.51 8.77 4.93
CA LYS A 236 -17.03 9.19 6.23
C LYS A 236 -16.60 10.61 6.56
N SER A 237 -17.47 11.34 7.23
CA SER A 237 -17.10 12.58 7.92
C SER A 237 -16.33 12.28 9.21
N GLY A 238 -15.69 13.29 9.78
CA GLY A 238 -14.88 13.16 10.99
C GLY A 238 -15.62 12.56 12.18
N ASP A 239 -16.91 12.84 12.32
CA ASP A 239 -17.76 12.25 13.37
C ASP A 239 -18.11 10.76 13.12
N GLY A 240 -17.59 10.17 12.03
CA GLY A 240 -17.83 8.80 11.65
C GLY A 240 -19.13 8.55 10.88
N THR A 241 -19.89 9.62 10.57
CA THR A 241 -21.08 9.51 9.74
C THR A 241 -20.71 9.09 8.33
N VAL A 242 -21.32 8.01 7.82
CA VAL A 242 -21.13 7.56 6.45
C VAL A 242 -21.77 8.55 5.49
N LEU A 243 -20.96 9.19 4.66
CA LEU A 243 -21.41 10.12 3.63
C LEU A 243 -21.99 9.34 2.45
N ASP A 244 -21.25 8.36 1.98
CA ASP A 244 -21.70 7.42 0.96
C ASP A 244 -20.90 6.12 0.97
N THR A 245 -21.36 5.19 0.13
CA THR A 245 -20.69 3.92 -0.12
C THR A 245 -20.71 3.63 -1.61
N ILE A 246 -19.55 3.54 -2.22
CA ILE A 246 -19.39 3.15 -3.63
C ILE A 246 -19.07 1.66 -3.66
N VAL A 247 -19.90 0.89 -4.37
CA VAL A 247 -19.66 -0.53 -4.64
C VAL A 247 -19.27 -0.68 -6.10
N GLY A 248 -18.26 -1.47 -6.35
CA GLY A 248 -17.79 -1.69 -7.71
C GLY A 248 -18.84 -2.36 -8.60
N THR A 249 -18.80 -2.03 -9.87
CA THR A 249 -19.73 -2.52 -10.90
C THR A 249 -19.07 -3.44 -11.91
N VAL A 250 -17.73 -3.47 -11.92
CA VAL A 250 -16.97 -4.33 -12.82
C VAL A 250 -17.02 -5.74 -12.24
N SER A 251 -17.57 -6.68 -13.00
CA SER A 251 -17.33 -8.09 -12.68
C SER A 251 -15.82 -8.27 -12.75
N ALA A 252 -15.22 -8.90 -11.73
CA ALA A 252 -13.90 -9.46 -11.91
C ALA A 252 -14.06 -10.44 -13.09
N SER A 253 -14.05 -9.89 -14.32
CA SER A 253 -13.90 -10.73 -15.47
C SER A 253 -12.65 -11.52 -15.15
N SER A 254 -12.66 -12.81 -15.41
CA SER A 254 -11.44 -13.53 -15.66
C SER A 254 -10.61 -12.62 -16.60
N GLU A 255 -9.87 -11.66 -16.03
CA GLU A 255 -8.69 -11.17 -16.73
C GLU A 255 -8.04 -12.46 -17.15
N GLU A 256 -7.83 -12.61 -18.47
CA GLU A 256 -7.13 -13.77 -19.02
C GLU A 256 -6.14 -14.26 -17.95
N PRO A 257 -6.29 -15.50 -17.48
CA PRO A 257 -5.51 -15.97 -16.35
C PRO A 257 -4.10 -15.48 -16.61
N ASP A 258 -3.65 -14.61 -15.71
CA ASP A 258 -2.37 -13.92 -15.79
C ASP A 258 -1.44 -14.85 -16.55
N LYS A 259 -0.91 -14.40 -17.68
CA LYS A 259 0.06 -15.17 -18.48
C LYS A 259 1.35 -15.34 -17.67
N ARG A 260 1.19 -15.73 -16.39
CA ARG A 260 2.28 -16.28 -15.61
C ARG A 260 2.74 -17.47 -16.42
N GLU A 261 3.96 -17.39 -16.84
CA GLU A 261 4.64 -18.59 -17.31
C GLU A 261 4.26 -19.73 -16.36
N PRO A 262 3.81 -20.88 -16.86
CA PRO A 262 3.31 -21.93 -15.99
C PRO A 262 4.27 -22.12 -14.84
N LEU A 263 3.78 -21.94 -13.62
CA LEU A 263 4.55 -22.00 -12.38
C LEU A 263 5.33 -23.32 -12.24
N TYR A 264 4.95 -24.30 -13.05
CA TYR A 264 5.51 -25.64 -12.99
C TYR A 264 5.94 -26.11 -14.36
N ARG A 265 7.13 -26.68 -14.42
CA ARG A 265 7.65 -27.39 -15.58
C ARG A 265 7.64 -28.87 -15.27
N VAL A 266 6.85 -29.62 -15.98
CA VAL A 266 6.91 -31.10 -15.93
C VAL A 266 7.92 -31.55 -16.98
N LEU A 267 8.92 -32.33 -16.56
CA LEU A 267 9.90 -32.90 -17.47
C LEU A 267 9.36 -34.20 -18.04
N ASN A 268 9.50 -34.40 -19.34
CA ASN A 268 9.32 -35.70 -19.93
C ASN A 268 10.47 -36.65 -19.45
N LEU A 269 10.26 -37.94 -19.58
CA LEU A 269 11.24 -38.96 -19.24
C LEU A 269 12.52 -38.84 -20.09
N ASP A 270 12.47 -38.17 -21.22
CA ASP A 270 13.62 -37.87 -22.09
C ASP A 270 14.35 -36.56 -21.71
N GLY A 271 13.91 -35.89 -20.64
CA GLY A 271 14.50 -34.64 -20.19
C GLY A 271 13.92 -33.37 -20.84
N SER A 272 12.97 -33.49 -21.75
CA SER A 272 12.29 -32.33 -22.33
C SER A 272 11.25 -31.72 -21.36
N THR A 273 11.05 -30.41 -21.42
CA THR A 273 10.10 -29.70 -20.57
C THR A 273 8.72 -29.65 -21.20
N LEU A 274 7.71 -30.19 -20.51
CA LEU A 274 6.30 -29.99 -20.87
C LEU A 274 5.80 -28.68 -20.27
N LYS A 275 5.33 -27.78 -21.11
CA LYS A 275 4.57 -26.60 -20.66
C LYS A 275 3.11 -27.02 -20.57
N HIS A 276 2.57 -27.02 -19.39
CA HIS A 276 1.14 -27.27 -19.16
C HIS A 276 0.49 -26.01 -18.62
N GLN A 277 -0.56 -25.56 -19.28
CA GLN A 277 -1.42 -24.50 -18.75
C GLN A 277 -2.56 -25.15 -17.98
N ALA A 278 -2.59 -24.93 -16.68
CA ALA A 278 -3.72 -25.36 -15.88
C ALA A 278 -4.76 -24.24 -15.83
N GLU A 279 -5.94 -24.49 -16.36
CA GLU A 279 -7.05 -23.53 -16.39
C GLU A 279 -7.86 -23.51 -15.09
N THR A 280 -7.62 -24.47 -14.18
CA THR A 280 -8.33 -24.60 -12.91
C THR A 280 -7.38 -24.87 -11.75
N ALA A 281 -7.82 -24.58 -10.51
CA ALA A 281 -7.06 -24.88 -9.31
C ALA A 281 -6.72 -26.39 -9.18
N ASP A 282 -7.62 -27.26 -9.59
CA ASP A 282 -7.41 -28.71 -9.60
C ASP A 282 -6.35 -29.13 -10.62
N GLY A 283 -6.32 -28.45 -11.79
CA GLY A 283 -5.29 -28.67 -12.79
C GLY A 283 -3.89 -28.27 -12.29
N VAL A 284 -3.79 -27.17 -11.55
CA VAL A 284 -2.54 -26.73 -10.91
C VAL A 284 -2.08 -27.75 -9.87
N LEU A 285 -2.98 -28.23 -9.03
CA LEU A 285 -2.68 -29.22 -8.00
C LEU A 285 -2.19 -30.54 -8.60
N ALA A 286 -2.86 -31.00 -9.66
CA ALA A 286 -2.45 -32.21 -10.39
C ALA A 286 -1.05 -32.05 -11.01
N GLN A 287 -0.73 -30.87 -11.53
CA GLN A 287 0.57 -30.55 -12.09
C GLN A 287 1.67 -30.54 -11.01
N ILE A 288 1.40 -29.95 -9.84
CA ILE A 288 2.33 -29.98 -8.70
C ILE A 288 2.62 -31.41 -8.26
N HIS A 289 1.60 -32.24 -8.13
CA HIS A 289 1.77 -33.64 -7.76
C HIS A 289 2.61 -34.40 -8.80
N ALA A 290 2.35 -34.22 -10.09
CA ALA A 290 3.10 -34.83 -11.16
C ALA A 290 4.58 -34.41 -11.13
N GLU A 291 4.88 -33.15 -10.88
CA GLU A 291 6.25 -32.63 -10.79
C GLU A 291 7.00 -33.17 -9.56
N ALA A 292 6.33 -33.18 -8.40
CA ALA A 292 6.90 -33.73 -7.17
C ALA A 292 7.21 -35.21 -7.30
N MET A 293 6.32 -35.96 -7.92
CA MET A 293 6.52 -37.40 -8.17
C MET A 293 7.66 -37.66 -9.15
N LEU A 294 7.75 -36.89 -10.23
CA LEU A 294 8.85 -36.99 -11.19
C LEU A 294 10.19 -36.68 -10.54
N SER A 295 10.24 -35.67 -9.67
CA SER A 295 11.45 -35.32 -8.93
C SER A 295 11.92 -36.43 -7.99
N VAL A 296 11.01 -37.13 -7.33
CA VAL A 296 11.31 -38.30 -6.48
C VAL A 296 11.90 -39.43 -7.32
N ILE A 297 11.28 -39.75 -8.45
CA ILE A 297 11.72 -40.83 -9.35
C ILE A 297 13.12 -40.54 -9.90
N LEU A 298 13.38 -39.32 -10.35
CA LEU A 298 14.69 -38.93 -10.88
C LEU A 298 15.78 -38.95 -9.78
N LYS A 299 15.42 -38.59 -8.56
CA LYS A 299 16.35 -38.56 -7.42
C LYS A 299 16.73 -39.94 -6.91
N GLU A 300 15.81 -40.89 -7.00
CA GLU A 300 16.04 -42.29 -6.56
C GLU A 300 16.66 -43.18 -7.66
N GLY A 301 16.84 -42.65 -8.87
CA GLY A 301 17.45 -43.41 -9.97
C GLY A 301 16.60 -44.56 -10.48
N VAL A 302 15.31 -44.54 -10.29
CA VAL A 302 14.36 -45.58 -10.75
C VAL A 302 14.13 -45.40 -12.25
N GLY A 303 14.35 -46.47 -13.01
CA GLY A 303 14.13 -46.48 -14.46
C GLY A 303 12.64 -46.30 -14.85
N PRO A 304 12.37 -46.04 -16.16
CA PRO A 304 11.04 -45.66 -16.63
C PRO A 304 9.90 -46.61 -16.23
N GLY A 305 10.15 -47.88 -16.15
CA GLY A 305 9.14 -48.90 -15.75
C GLY A 305 8.83 -48.85 -14.25
N GLY A 306 9.80 -48.60 -13.41
CA GLY A 306 9.63 -48.43 -11.97
C GLY A 306 8.96 -47.08 -11.63
N ALA A 307 9.25 -46.07 -12.42
CA ALA A 307 8.65 -44.75 -12.29
C ALA A 307 7.13 -44.78 -12.42
N VAL A 308 6.64 -45.47 -13.45
CA VAL A 308 5.19 -45.57 -13.70
C VAL A 308 4.48 -46.33 -12.57
N THR A 309 5.12 -47.38 -12.04
CA THR A 309 4.55 -48.17 -10.95
C THR A 309 4.54 -47.39 -9.63
N GLY A 310 5.56 -46.60 -9.35
CA GLY A 310 5.62 -45.73 -8.18
C GLY A 310 4.59 -44.60 -8.23
N LEU A 311 4.34 -44.05 -9.40
CA LEU A 311 3.35 -42.96 -9.61
C LEU A 311 1.94 -43.48 -9.36
N VAL A 312 1.58 -44.64 -9.85
CA VAL A 312 0.25 -45.26 -9.68
C VAL A 312 0.01 -45.63 -8.22
N GLY A 313 1.03 -46.09 -7.50
CA GLY A 313 0.93 -46.42 -6.09
C GLY A 313 0.81 -45.24 -5.15
N ALA A 314 1.17 -44.02 -5.59
CA ALA A 314 1.12 -42.83 -4.77
C ALA A 314 -0.14 -41.97 -5.04
N ILE A 315 -0.86 -42.21 -6.13
CA ILE A 315 -2.11 -41.53 -6.49
C ILE A 315 -3.34 -42.38 -6.07
N GLY A 316 -3.13 -43.65 -5.67
CA GLY A 316 -4.17 -44.56 -5.24
C GLY A 316 -4.58 -44.47 -3.78
#